data_a736a02c7c761c0fa838b8e9c7f08b1f
#
_entry.id   a736a02c7c761c0fa838b8e9c7f08b1f
#
_cell.length_a   1.000
_cell.length_b   1.000
_cell.length_c   1.000
_cell.angle_alpha   90.00
_cell.angle_beta   90.00
_cell.angle_gamma   90.00
#
_symmetry.space_group_name_H-M   'P 1'
#
loop_
_entity.id
_entity.type
_entity.pdbx_description
1 polymer ?
#
loop_
_entity_poly.entity_id
_entity_poly.type
_entity_poly.pdbx_seq_one_letter_code
_entity_poly.pdbx_strand_id
1 'polypeptide(L)'
;MDYQTLNLLFRCNKEFSHGKIRMQDLSDTECMICSYIYSHENCSQDDVSVALKTDKTTVGKALASLENKERVIRTQDKADKRIKRLSLTAVGREKVAELVDIHNNWLHDIMTCLSAEEQKQFENYCERLLAAAEKLTANGGNNQ
;
A
#
# COMPACT_ATOMS: atom_id res chain seq x y z
N MET A 1 13.41 18.69 -11.13
CA MET A 1 12.62 18.64 -9.86
C MET A 1 13.59 18.22 -8.77
N ASP A 2 13.59 18.98 -7.68
CA ASP A 2 14.43 18.67 -6.53
C ASP A 2 13.81 17.52 -5.71
N TYR A 3 14.64 16.60 -5.23
CA TYR A 3 14.24 15.51 -4.33
C TYR A 3 13.49 16.03 -3.09
N GLN A 4 13.87 17.21 -2.58
CA GLN A 4 13.24 17.81 -1.41
C GLN A 4 11.75 18.11 -1.65
N THR A 5 11.40 18.67 -2.81
CA THR A 5 10.00 18.98 -3.16
C THR A 5 9.14 17.72 -3.20
N LEU A 6 9.64 16.64 -3.83
CA LEU A 6 8.93 15.35 -3.88
C LEU A 6 8.77 14.75 -2.48
N ASN A 7 9.82 14.81 -1.66
CA ASN A 7 9.77 14.29 -0.29
C ASN A 7 8.79 15.07 0.59
N LEU A 8 8.74 16.41 0.44
CA LEU A 8 7.76 17.24 1.15
C LEU A 8 6.32 16.90 0.75
N LEU A 9 6.05 16.65 -0.54
CA LEU A 9 4.73 16.23 -1.00
C LEU A 9 4.29 14.91 -0.33
N PHE A 10 5.17 13.92 -0.25
CA PHE A 10 4.90 12.67 0.46
C PHE A 10 4.67 12.88 1.96
N ARG A 11 5.40 13.79 2.59
CA ARG A 11 5.20 14.14 4.00
C ARG A 11 3.85 14.80 4.23
N CYS A 12 3.42 15.73 3.37
CA CYS A 12 2.09 16.34 3.44
C CYS A 12 0.97 15.28 3.36
N ASN A 13 1.10 14.31 2.45
CA ASN A 13 0.17 13.19 2.37
C ASN A 13 0.12 12.40 3.69
N LYS A 14 1.30 12.07 4.24
CA LYS A 14 1.42 11.34 5.50
C LYS A 14 0.80 12.10 6.67
N GLU A 15 1.04 13.40 6.77
CA GLU A 15 0.46 14.26 7.83
C GLU A 15 -1.05 14.36 7.70
N PHE A 16 -1.58 14.52 6.49
CA PHE A 16 -3.02 14.57 6.24
C PHE A 16 -3.72 13.28 6.64
N SER A 17 -3.15 12.14 6.27
CA SER A 17 -3.75 10.82 6.53
C SER A 17 -3.55 10.36 7.98
N HIS A 18 -2.46 10.76 8.64
CA HIS A 18 -2.05 10.22 9.94
C HIS A 18 -3.11 10.35 11.03
N GLY A 19 -3.74 11.52 11.16
CA GLY A 19 -4.81 11.73 12.14
C GLY A 19 -6.06 10.89 11.87
N LYS A 20 -6.38 10.65 10.61
CA LYS A 20 -7.55 9.87 10.18
C LYS A 20 -7.30 8.37 10.30
N ILE A 21 -6.07 7.91 10.03
CA ILE A 21 -5.66 6.50 10.15
C ILE A 21 -5.59 6.08 11.63
N ARG A 22 -5.14 6.93 12.53
CA ARG A 22 -5.11 6.64 13.99
C ARG A 22 -6.47 6.26 14.56
N MET A 23 -7.55 6.74 13.99
CA MET A 23 -8.91 6.39 14.42
C MET A 23 -9.29 4.94 14.12
N GLN A 24 -8.47 4.21 13.34
CA GLN A 24 -8.76 2.85 12.90
C GLN A 24 -7.99 1.75 13.64
N ASP A 25 -7.21 2.10 14.65
CA ASP A 25 -6.40 1.17 15.44
C ASP A 25 -5.44 0.30 14.59
N LEU A 26 -4.94 0.86 13.48
CA LEU A 26 -3.97 0.22 12.60
C LEU A 26 -2.64 0.99 12.59
N SER A 27 -1.51 0.26 12.59
CA SER A 27 -0.21 0.84 12.32
C SER A 27 -0.04 1.17 10.82
N ASP A 28 0.95 2.01 10.48
CA ASP A 28 1.29 2.32 9.08
C ASP A 28 1.55 1.05 8.27
N THR A 29 2.29 0.08 8.84
CA THR A 29 2.57 -1.21 8.20
C THR A 29 1.31 -2.04 7.97
N GLU A 30 0.41 -2.09 8.96
CA GLU A 30 -0.88 -2.78 8.85
C GLU A 30 -1.76 -2.15 7.76
N CYS A 31 -1.78 -0.82 7.68
CA CYS A 31 -2.50 -0.10 6.62
C CYS A 31 -1.96 -0.45 5.22
N MET A 32 -0.62 -0.47 5.06
CA MET A 32 0.01 -0.82 3.80
C MET A 32 -0.31 -2.27 3.40
N ILE A 33 -0.25 -3.20 4.34
CA ILE A 33 -0.58 -4.62 4.09
C ILE A 33 -2.05 -4.76 3.67
N CYS A 34 -2.97 -4.15 4.40
CA CYS A 34 -4.39 -4.20 4.08
C CYS A 34 -4.69 -3.58 2.69
N SER A 35 -4.07 -2.45 2.36
CA SER A 35 -4.22 -1.81 1.05
C SER A 35 -3.69 -2.69 -0.08
N TYR A 36 -2.57 -3.39 0.14
CA TYR A 36 -2.04 -4.34 -0.84
C TYR A 36 -2.99 -5.53 -1.06
N ILE A 37 -3.48 -6.15 0.01
CA ILE A 37 -4.44 -7.26 -0.07
C ILE A 37 -5.74 -6.81 -0.75
N TYR A 38 -6.19 -5.58 -0.49
CA TYR A 38 -7.39 -5.01 -1.12
C TYR A 38 -7.29 -5.00 -2.66
N SER A 39 -6.12 -4.68 -3.19
CA SER A 39 -5.85 -4.65 -4.63
C SER A 39 -5.43 -6.00 -5.20
N HIS A 40 -4.99 -6.95 -4.36
CA HIS A 40 -4.40 -8.23 -4.75
C HIS A 40 -4.98 -9.35 -3.90
N GLU A 41 -6.25 -9.65 -4.08
CA GLU A 41 -6.90 -10.74 -3.33
C GLU A 41 -6.23 -12.09 -3.56
N ASN A 42 -6.22 -12.90 -2.52
CA ASN A 42 -5.56 -14.22 -2.51
C ASN A 42 -4.03 -14.17 -2.73
N CYS A 43 -3.39 -13.04 -2.49
CA CYS A 43 -1.93 -12.95 -2.47
C CYS A 43 -1.35 -13.79 -1.32
N SER A 44 -0.08 -14.14 -1.43
CA SER A 44 0.66 -14.80 -0.35
C SER A 44 1.37 -13.79 0.55
N GLN A 45 1.82 -14.26 1.72
CA GLN A 45 2.67 -13.44 2.60
C GLN A 45 3.98 -13.04 1.91
N ASP A 46 4.54 -13.90 1.06
CA ASP A 46 5.75 -13.61 0.28
C ASP A 46 5.49 -12.50 -0.73
N ASP A 47 4.34 -12.51 -1.42
CA ASP A 47 3.95 -11.43 -2.33
C ASP A 47 3.91 -10.07 -1.61
N VAL A 48 3.32 -10.03 -0.42
CA VAL A 48 3.28 -8.84 0.43
C VAL A 48 4.69 -8.38 0.79
N SER A 49 5.56 -9.29 1.25
CA SER A 49 6.93 -8.97 1.64
C SER A 49 7.72 -8.35 0.48
N VAL A 50 7.59 -8.93 -0.71
CA VAL A 50 8.26 -8.43 -1.92
C VAL A 50 7.71 -7.07 -2.34
N ALA A 51 6.39 -6.94 -2.42
CA ALA A 51 5.73 -5.71 -2.88
C ALA A 51 6.00 -4.51 -1.96
N LEU A 52 5.95 -4.73 -0.65
CA LEU A 52 6.18 -3.69 0.36
C LEU A 52 7.65 -3.53 0.74
N LYS A 53 8.56 -4.33 0.16
CA LYS A 53 10.00 -4.34 0.48
C LYS A 53 10.24 -4.44 1.99
N THR A 54 9.46 -5.27 2.65
CA THR A 54 9.47 -5.49 4.10
C THR A 54 9.83 -6.94 4.38
N ASP A 55 10.64 -7.18 5.42
CA ASP A 55 11.05 -8.54 5.76
C ASP A 55 9.87 -9.42 6.21
N LYS A 56 10.00 -10.73 5.99
CA LYS A 56 8.94 -11.71 6.26
C LYS A 56 8.52 -11.76 7.74
N THR A 57 9.45 -11.49 8.65
CA THR A 57 9.17 -11.50 10.10
C THR A 57 8.27 -10.33 10.48
N THR A 58 8.59 -9.14 9.99
CA THR A 58 7.78 -7.93 10.20
C THR A 58 6.38 -8.09 9.59
N VAL A 59 6.30 -8.58 8.36
CA VAL A 59 5.01 -8.88 7.71
C VAL A 59 4.21 -9.93 8.49
N GLY A 60 4.88 -11.00 8.94
CA GLY A 60 4.24 -12.06 9.74
C GLY A 60 3.65 -11.56 11.05
N LYS A 61 4.36 -10.69 11.78
CA LYS A 61 3.87 -10.06 13.03
C LYS A 61 2.67 -9.14 12.75
N ALA A 62 2.74 -8.32 11.71
CA ALA A 62 1.66 -7.42 11.34
C ALA A 62 0.41 -8.21 10.91
N LEU A 63 0.56 -9.29 10.14
CA LEU A 63 -0.54 -10.17 9.76
C LEU A 63 -1.18 -10.86 10.97
N ALA A 64 -0.39 -11.31 11.94
CA ALA A 64 -0.93 -11.88 13.18
C ALA A 64 -1.75 -10.86 13.97
N SER A 65 -1.28 -9.62 14.05
CA SER A 65 -2.04 -8.52 14.63
C SER A 65 -3.34 -8.23 13.88
N LEU A 66 -3.30 -8.21 12.54
CA LEU A 66 -4.47 -8.00 11.69
C LEU A 66 -5.51 -9.11 11.80
N GLU A 67 -5.08 -10.36 11.98
CA GLU A 67 -5.99 -11.48 12.28
C GLU A 67 -6.66 -11.30 13.63
N ASN A 68 -5.90 -10.93 14.69
CA ASN A 68 -6.46 -10.64 16.02
C ASN A 68 -7.44 -9.46 16.01
N LYS A 69 -7.23 -8.49 15.12
CA LYS A 69 -8.15 -7.37 14.89
C LYS A 69 -9.30 -7.70 13.95
N GLU A 70 -9.39 -8.94 13.49
CA GLU A 70 -10.40 -9.42 12.54
C GLU A 70 -10.43 -8.61 11.23
N ARG A 71 -9.26 -8.20 10.73
CA ARG A 71 -9.12 -7.47 9.46
C ARG A 71 -8.73 -8.36 8.30
N VAL A 72 -7.94 -9.41 8.56
CA VAL A 72 -7.36 -10.32 7.57
C VAL A 72 -7.66 -11.77 7.96
N ILE A 73 -7.88 -12.60 6.96
CA ILE A 73 -8.00 -14.05 7.07
C ILE A 73 -6.84 -14.68 6.32
N ARG A 74 -6.19 -15.67 6.94
CA ARG A 74 -5.22 -16.54 6.27
C ARG A 74 -5.85 -17.91 6.01
N THR A 75 -5.87 -18.31 4.76
CA THR A 75 -6.32 -19.65 4.35
C THR A 75 -5.17 -20.43 3.74
N GLN A 76 -5.21 -21.75 3.89
CA GLN A 76 -4.21 -22.62 3.28
C GLN A 76 -4.49 -22.72 1.78
N ASP A 77 -3.43 -22.60 0.96
CA ASP A 77 -3.55 -22.82 -0.48
C ASP A 77 -3.93 -24.29 -0.76
N LYS A 78 -4.81 -24.50 -1.75
CA LYS A 78 -5.33 -25.83 -2.07
C LYS A 78 -4.28 -26.70 -2.76
N ALA A 79 -3.37 -26.10 -3.53
CA ALA A 79 -2.35 -26.81 -4.30
C ALA A 79 -1.05 -27.00 -3.50
N ASP A 80 -0.62 -26.00 -2.72
CA ASP A 80 0.54 -26.07 -1.83
C ASP A 80 0.19 -25.62 -0.42
N LYS A 81 0.03 -26.58 0.48
CA LYS A 81 -0.32 -26.36 1.89
C LYS A 81 0.69 -25.53 2.67
N ARG A 82 1.89 -25.33 2.15
CA ARG A 82 2.91 -24.46 2.77
C ARG A 82 2.64 -22.99 2.52
N ILE A 83 1.82 -22.66 1.51
CA ILE A 83 1.46 -21.29 1.16
C ILE A 83 0.20 -20.90 1.91
N LYS A 84 0.23 -19.73 2.53
CA LYS A 84 -0.94 -19.08 3.13
C LYS A 84 -1.43 -17.99 2.19
N ARG A 85 -2.70 -18.06 1.82
CA ARG A 85 -3.40 -17.05 1.03
C ARG A 85 -4.08 -16.04 1.95
N LEU A 86 -3.97 -14.78 1.58
CA LEU A 86 -4.47 -13.66 2.37
C LEU A 86 -5.72 -13.08 1.70
N SER A 87 -6.72 -12.80 2.52
CA SER A 87 -7.92 -12.05 2.12
C SER A 87 -8.37 -11.13 3.24
N LEU A 88 -9.06 -10.05 2.88
CA LEU A 88 -9.68 -9.17 3.87
C LEU A 88 -11.00 -9.76 4.36
N THR A 89 -11.29 -9.58 5.64
CA THR A 89 -12.65 -9.76 6.17
C THR A 89 -13.57 -8.66 5.60
N ALA A 90 -14.90 -8.81 5.79
CA ALA A 90 -15.83 -7.74 5.42
C ALA A 90 -15.50 -6.41 6.14
N VAL A 91 -15.19 -6.48 7.44
CA VAL A 91 -14.78 -5.31 8.23
C VAL A 91 -13.44 -4.75 7.75
N GLY A 92 -12.47 -5.62 7.45
CA GLY A 92 -11.17 -5.20 6.91
C GLY A 92 -11.32 -4.48 5.58
N ARG A 93 -12.17 -4.99 4.69
CA ARG A 93 -12.45 -4.38 3.38
C ARG A 93 -13.10 -3.00 3.51
N GLU A 94 -14.09 -2.86 4.39
CA GLU A 94 -14.74 -1.58 4.67
C GLU A 94 -13.73 -0.54 5.18
N LYS A 95 -12.87 -0.94 6.12
CA LYS A 95 -11.84 -0.05 6.67
C LYS A 95 -10.79 0.37 5.64
N VAL A 96 -10.38 -0.55 4.76
CA VAL A 96 -9.46 -0.19 3.66
C VAL A 96 -10.14 0.74 2.66
N ALA A 97 -11.40 0.53 2.33
CA ALA A 97 -12.14 1.43 1.45
C ALA A 97 -12.17 2.85 2.01
N GLU A 98 -12.44 3.02 3.32
CA GLU A 98 -12.36 4.33 4.00
C GLU A 98 -10.97 4.97 3.87
N LEU A 99 -9.88 4.18 4.01
CA LEU A 99 -8.50 4.68 3.85
C LEU A 99 -8.19 5.10 2.41
N VAL A 100 -8.62 4.30 1.45
CA VAL A 100 -8.47 4.61 0.02
C VAL A 100 -9.20 5.90 -0.32
N ASP A 101 -10.42 6.07 0.17
CA ASP A 101 -11.20 7.30 -0.04
C ASP A 101 -10.53 8.54 0.57
N ILE A 102 -9.94 8.41 1.77
CA ILE A 102 -9.18 9.49 2.40
C ILE A 102 -8.02 9.95 1.50
N HIS A 103 -7.25 9.00 0.95
CA HIS A 103 -6.11 9.32 0.10
C HIS A 103 -6.55 9.85 -1.27
N ASN A 104 -7.60 9.27 -1.85
CA ASN A 104 -8.15 9.74 -3.13
C ASN A 104 -8.72 11.15 -3.02
N ASN A 105 -9.43 11.47 -1.94
CA ASN A 105 -9.95 12.81 -1.69
C ASN A 105 -8.81 13.82 -1.54
N TRP A 106 -7.77 13.49 -0.77
CA TRP A 106 -6.60 14.35 -0.64
C TRP A 106 -5.92 14.58 -2.00
N LEU A 107 -5.72 13.52 -2.78
CA LEU A 107 -5.13 13.62 -4.12
C LEU A 107 -6.00 14.48 -5.04
N HIS A 108 -7.31 14.24 -5.02
CA HIS A 108 -8.26 15.04 -5.79
C HIS A 108 -8.14 16.53 -5.43
N ASP A 109 -8.15 16.85 -4.14
CA ASP A 109 -8.09 18.24 -3.66
C ASP A 109 -6.80 18.95 -4.10
N ILE A 110 -5.65 18.30 -3.96
CA ILE A 110 -4.38 18.92 -4.39
C ILE A 110 -4.26 19.02 -5.91
N MET A 111 -4.89 18.10 -6.66
CA MET A 111 -4.87 18.14 -8.13
C MET A 111 -5.75 19.25 -8.71
N THR A 112 -6.61 19.87 -7.93
CA THR A 112 -7.45 21.00 -8.39
C THR A 112 -6.64 22.22 -8.83
N CYS A 113 -5.36 22.34 -8.42
CA CYS A 113 -4.46 23.39 -8.91
C CYS A 113 -4.00 23.18 -10.36
N LEU A 114 -4.28 22.02 -10.96
CA LEU A 114 -3.94 21.65 -12.32
C LEU A 114 -5.19 21.60 -13.20
N SER A 115 -5.06 21.97 -14.47
CA SER A 115 -6.11 21.75 -15.47
C SER A 115 -6.31 20.25 -15.75
N ALA A 116 -7.43 19.87 -16.32
CA ALA A 116 -7.73 18.46 -16.64
C ALA A 116 -6.68 17.82 -17.57
N GLU A 117 -6.11 18.59 -18.51
CA GLU A 117 -5.04 18.11 -19.39
C GLU A 117 -3.74 17.88 -18.61
N GLU A 118 -3.37 18.80 -17.71
CA GLU A 118 -2.19 18.66 -16.87
C GLU A 118 -2.32 17.49 -15.89
N GLN A 119 -3.51 17.25 -15.32
CA GLN A 119 -3.80 16.09 -14.49
C GLN A 119 -3.54 14.79 -15.25
N LYS A 120 -4.08 14.67 -16.46
CA LYS A 120 -3.87 13.49 -17.30
C LYS A 120 -2.40 13.28 -17.68
N GLN A 121 -1.68 14.35 -17.95
CA GLN A 121 -0.25 14.29 -18.22
C GLN A 121 0.54 13.88 -16.97
N PHE A 122 0.17 14.39 -15.81
CA PHE A 122 0.79 14.03 -14.55
C PHE A 122 0.62 12.54 -14.24
N GLU A 123 -0.58 11.98 -14.41
CA GLU A 123 -0.83 10.54 -14.26
C GLU A 123 0.10 9.71 -15.15
N ASN A 124 0.20 10.05 -16.43
CA ASN A 124 1.10 9.37 -17.39
C ASN A 124 2.58 9.48 -16.93
N TYR A 125 3.00 10.64 -16.42
CA TYR A 125 4.37 10.79 -15.92
C TYR A 125 4.62 9.95 -14.67
N CYS A 126 3.66 9.87 -13.75
CA CYS A 126 3.75 9.03 -12.57
C CYS A 126 3.90 7.54 -12.93
N GLU A 127 3.11 7.04 -13.89
CA GLU A 127 3.20 5.65 -14.37
C GLU A 127 4.58 5.35 -14.97
N ARG A 128 5.09 6.26 -15.79
CA ARG A 128 6.43 6.13 -16.41
C ARG A 128 7.56 6.18 -15.37
N LEU A 129 7.43 7.04 -14.36
CA LEU A 129 8.40 7.12 -13.27
C LEU A 129 8.36 5.87 -12.40
N LEU A 130 7.17 5.35 -12.11
CA LEU A 130 7.01 4.11 -11.37
C LEU A 130 7.68 2.94 -12.10
N ALA A 131 7.40 2.77 -13.39
CA ALA A 131 8.01 1.71 -14.19
C ALA A 131 9.55 1.82 -14.26
N ALA A 132 10.08 3.04 -14.31
CA ALA A 132 11.52 3.26 -14.28
C ALA A 132 12.13 2.94 -12.91
N ALA A 133 11.47 3.34 -11.83
CA ALA A 133 11.91 3.05 -10.47
C ALA A 133 11.91 1.54 -10.16
N GLU A 134 10.89 0.81 -10.61
CA GLU A 134 10.80 -0.64 -10.47
C GLU A 134 11.97 -1.35 -11.17
N LYS A 135 12.32 -0.92 -12.38
CA LYS A 135 13.50 -1.46 -13.11
C LYS A 135 14.81 -1.22 -12.36
N LEU A 136 15.00 -0.03 -11.80
CA LEU A 136 16.20 0.30 -11.03
C LEU A 136 16.31 -0.57 -9.77
N THR A 137 15.19 -0.81 -9.08
CA THR A 137 15.19 -1.64 -7.87
C THR A 137 15.39 -3.13 -8.18
N ALA A 138 14.84 -3.63 -9.29
CA ALA A 138 15.06 -5.01 -9.74
C ALA A 138 16.53 -5.27 -10.10
N ASN A 139 17.19 -4.30 -10.73
CA ASN A 139 18.60 -4.41 -11.12
C ASN A 139 19.58 -4.19 -9.95
N GLY A 140 19.19 -3.41 -8.92
CA GLY A 140 20.01 -3.15 -7.72
C GLY A 140 20.08 -4.32 -6.74
N GLY A 141 19.17 -5.29 -6.83
CA GLY A 141 19.16 -6.52 -6.00
C GLY A 141 20.19 -7.59 -6.41
N ASN A 142 20.87 -7.43 -7.54
CA ASN A 142 21.84 -8.40 -8.05
C ASN A 142 23.32 -8.05 -7.73
N ASN A 143 23.58 -7.03 -6.92
CA ASN A 143 24.93 -6.61 -6.55
C ASN A 143 25.16 -6.67 -5.02
N GLN A 144 24.80 -7.80 -4.38
CA GLN A 144 25.33 -8.15 -3.04
C GLN A 144 25.66 -9.62 -2.99
#